data_d368d1e1136ceff3009b7828a5622ce7
#
_entry.id   d368d1e1136ceff3009b7828a5622ce7
#
_cell.length_a   1.000
_cell.length_b   1.000
_cell.length_c   1.000
_cell.angle_alpha   90.00
_cell.angle_beta   90.00
_cell.angle_gamma   90.00
#
_symmetry.space_group_name_H-M   'P 1'
#
loop_
_entity.id
_entity.type
_entity.pdbx_description
1 polymer ?
#
loop_
_entity_poly.entity_id
_entity_poly.type
_entity_poly.pdbx_seq_one_letter_code
_entity_poly.pdbx_strand_id
1 'polypeptide(L)'
;MNDEWPGIRAQVLESKILVFATPTWLGRPSSIAQRVLERMDAMLSETDGEERPVAYNHVAGVVVTGNEDGAHHVISEVSGALDDIGFTIPGQAWTYWNKGPGRGGTTPNRGGP
;
A
#
# COMPACT_ATOMS: atom_id res chain seq x y z
N MET A 1 -14.16 -13.87 18.23
CA MET A 1 -13.84 -13.30 16.92
C MET A 1 -12.51 -13.81 16.45
N ASN A 2 -12.46 -14.26 15.22
CA ASN A 2 -11.21 -14.77 14.65
C ASN A 2 -10.37 -13.65 14.10
N ASP A 3 -9.09 -13.70 14.41
CA ASP A 3 -8.14 -12.80 13.80
C ASP A 3 -7.56 -13.50 12.57
N GLU A 4 -7.84 -12.97 11.40
CA GLU A 4 -7.37 -13.56 10.15
C GLU A 4 -5.99 -13.09 9.76
N TRP A 5 -5.43 -12.15 10.49
CA TRP A 5 -4.14 -11.55 10.13
C TRP A 5 -3.01 -12.57 9.99
N PRO A 6 -2.86 -13.55 10.88
CA PRO A 6 -1.75 -14.50 10.71
C PRO A 6 -1.77 -15.20 9.35
N GLY A 7 -2.95 -15.55 8.86
CA GLY A 7 -3.06 -16.16 7.53
C GLY A 7 -2.75 -15.20 6.41
N ILE A 8 -3.20 -13.97 6.55
CA ILE A 8 -2.91 -12.92 5.55
C ILE A 8 -1.42 -12.64 5.52
N ARG A 9 -0.81 -12.52 6.69
CA ARG A 9 0.63 -12.29 6.81
C ARG A 9 1.42 -13.39 6.11
N ALA A 10 1.02 -14.64 6.32
CA ALA A 10 1.69 -15.77 5.69
C ALA A 10 1.61 -15.65 4.16
N GLN A 11 0.45 -15.27 3.62
CA GLN A 11 0.30 -15.10 2.19
C GLN A 11 1.19 -13.98 1.66
N VAL A 12 1.29 -12.88 2.40
CA VAL A 12 2.16 -11.77 2.01
C VAL A 12 3.60 -12.24 1.91
N LEU A 13 4.06 -12.99 2.90
CA LEU A 13 5.44 -13.44 2.93
C LEU A 13 5.74 -14.53 1.90
N GLU A 14 4.71 -15.26 1.45
CA GLU A 14 4.89 -16.26 0.41
C GLU A 14 4.91 -15.63 -0.97
N SER A 15 4.30 -14.46 -1.13
CA SER A 15 4.24 -13.82 -2.44
C SER A 15 5.56 -13.10 -2.73
N LYS A 16 5.90 -13.02 -4.00
CA LYS A 16 7.08 -12.26 -4.40
C LYS A 16 6.76 -10.82 -4.70
N ILE A 17 5.51 -10.54 -5.03
CA ILE A 17 5.04 -9.20 -5.37
C ILE A 17 3.82 -8.92 -4.55
N LEU A 18 3.82 -7.79 -3.86
CA LEU A 18 2.67 -7.31 -3.12
C LEU A 18 2.13 -6.07 -3.82
N VAL A 19 0.85 -6.09 -4.15
CA VAL A 19 0.18 -4.89 -4.64
C VAL A 19 -0.71 -4.39 -3.53
N PHE A 20 -0.40 -3.22 -3.03
CA PHE A 20 -1.14 -2.62 -1.92
C PHE A 20 -2.11 -1.59 -2.49
N ALA A 21 -3.40 -1.84 -2.34
CA ALA A 21 -4.44 -0.97 -2.90
C ALA A 21 -5.20 -0.27 -1.78
N THR A 22 -5.45 1.01 -1.96
CA THR A 22 -6.19 1.79 -0.98
C THR A 22 -6.95 2.93 -1.66
N PRO A 23 -8.12 3.31 -1.14
CA PRO A 23 -8.72 4.57 -1.56
C PRO A 23 -8.02 5.74 -0.88
N THR A 24 -8.28 6.94 -1.40
CA THR A 24 -7.88 8.18 -0.75
C THR A 24 -9.05 8.68 0.08
N TRP A 25 -8.86 8.79 1.38
CA TRP A 25 -9.88 9.32 2.30
C TRP A 25 -9.28 10.50 3.05
N LEU A 26 -9.85 11.68 2.84
CA LEU A 26 -9.34 12.91 3.45
C LEU A 26 -7.84 13.11 3.16
N GLY A 27 -7.43 12.77 1.94
CA GLY A 27 -6.05 12.94 1.51
C GLY A 27 -5.07 11.91 2.06
N ARG A 28 -5.56 10.83 2.65
CA ARG A 28 -4.72 9.81 3.30
C ARG A 28 -5.18 8.42 2.89
N PRO A 29 -4.38 7.41 3.16
CA PRO A 29 -4.84 6.03 3.01
C PRO A 29 -6.07 5.82 3.90
N SER A 30 -6.93 4.89 3.52
CA SER A 30 -8.09 4.58 4.35
C SER A 30 -7.65 4.06 5.71
N SER A 31 -8.54 4.16 6.69
CA SER A 31 -8.23 3.65 8.03
C SER A 31 -7.96 2.15 8.00
N ILE A 32 -8.61 1.43 7.08
CA ILE A 32 -8.38 0.00 6.94
C ILE A 32 -6.98 -0.24 6.39
N ALA A 33 -6.57 0.51 5.36
CA ALA A 33 -5.23 0.40 4.81
C ALA A 33 -4.19 0.74 5.87
N GLN A 34 -4.44 1.81 6.63
CA GLN A 34 -3.54 2.21 7.69
C GLN A 34 -3.40 1.11 8.74
N ARG A 35 -4.51 0.45 9.08
CA ARG A 35 -4.46 -0.64 10.04
C ARG A 35 -3.63 -1.81 9.52
N VAL A 36 -3.74 -2.12 8.23
CA VAL A 36 -2.94 -3.19 7.64
C VAL A 36 -1.46 -2.85 7.76
N LEU A 37 -1.08 -1.61 7.44
CA LEU A 37 0.31 -1.18 7.56
C LEU A 37 0.78 -1.29 9.01
N GLU A 38 -0.06 -0.92 9.96
CA GLU A 38 0.29 -1.02 11.37
C GLU A 38 0.45 -2.47 11.81
N ARG A 39 -0.38 -3.37 11.29
CA ARG A 39 -0.22 -4.79 11.58
C ARG A 39 1.09 -5.32 10.98
N MET A 40 1.50 -4.79 9.84
CA MET A 40 2.75 -5.20 9.21
C MET A 40 3.98 -4.63 9.93
N ASP A 41 3.78 -3.66 10.80
CA ASP A 41 4.87 -3.02 11.53
C ASP A 41 5.70 -4.02 12.33
N ALA A 42 5.07 -5.08 12.83
CA ALA A 42 5.78 -6.11 13.57
C ALA A 42 6.86 -6.79 12.73
N MET A 43 6.72 -6.75 11.41
CA MET A 43 7.71 -7.34 10.52
C MET A 43 9.03 -6.57 10.51
N LEU A 44 9.03 -5.34 11.00
CA LEU A 44 10.25 -4.54 11.10
C LEU A 44 11.33 -5.21 11.94
N SER A 45 10.91 -5.86 13.02
CA SER A 45 11.86 -6.47 13.93
C SER A 45 12.08 -7.95 13.65
N GLU A 46 11.43 -8.48 12.62
CA GLU A 46 11.62 -9.90 12.26
C GLU A 46 12.67 -10.00 11.17
N THR A 47 13.61 -10.89 11.36
CA THR A 47 14.69 -11.08 10.41
C THR A 47 14.74 -12.53 9.97
N ASP A 48 15.33 -12.76 8.83
CA ASP A 48 15.57 -14.12 8.34
C ASP A 48 16.87 -14.66 8.95
N GLY A 49 17.28 -15.83 8.50
CA GLY A 49 18.48 -16.48 9.02
C GLY A 49 19.77 -15.74 8.73
N GLU A 50 19.73 -14.70 7.93
CA GLU A 50 20.91 -13.89 7.60
C GLU A 50 20.76 -12.46 8.13
N GLU A 51 19.88 -12.27 9.09
CA GLU A 51 19.63 -10.98 9.75
C GLU A 51 19.09 -9.91 8.83
N ARG A 52 18.40 -10.32 7.76
CA ARG A 52 17.72 -9.39 6.87
C ARG A 52 16.24 -9.30 7.24
N PRO A 53 15.57 -8.16 6.99
CA PRO A 53 14.13 -8.08 7.22
C PRO A 53 13.41 -9.22 6.51
N VAL A 54 12.36 -9.76 7.09
CA VAL A 54 11.63 -10.87 6.46
C VAL A 54 11.02 -10.47 5.12
N ALA A 55 10.78 -9.17 4.89
CA ALA A 55 10.28 -8.69 3.60
C ALA A 55 11.39 -8.48 2.57
N TYR A 56 12.63 -8.74 2.94
CA TYR A 56 13.76 -8.54 2.03
C TYR A 56 13.53 -9.35 0.74
N ASN A 57 13.80 -8.73 -0.38
CA ASN A 57 13.67 -9.34 -1.69
C ASN A 57 12.23 -9.55 -2.15
N HIS A 58 11.26 -8.96 -1.43
CA HIS A 58 9.88 -8.89 -1.88
C HIS A 58 9.63 -7.50 -2.47
N VAL A 59 8.95 -7.47 -3.60
CA VAL A 59 8.68 -6.23 -4.30
C VAL A 59 7.27 -5.77 -3.98
N ALA A 60 7.07 -4.47 -3.79
CA ALA A 60 5.75 -3.94 -3.56
C ALA A 60 5.45 -2.77 -4.49
N GLY A 61 4.19 -2.63 -4.82
CA GLY A 61 3.68 -1.49 -5.57
C GLY A 61 2.37 -1.03 -4.97
N VAL A 62 1.91 0.15 -5.37
CA VAL A 62 0.76 0.80 -4.76
C VAL A 62 -0.26 1.20 -5.82
N VAL A 63 -1.53 0.91 -5.54
CA VAL A 63 -2.65 1.33 -6.38
C VAL A 63 -3.57 2.17 -5.52
N VAL A 64 -3.88 3.37 -5.99
CA VAL A 64 -4.72 4.30 -5.24
C VAL A 64 -5.92 4.70 -6.08
N THR A 65 -7.10 4.68 -5.47
CA THR A 65 -8.32 5.10 -6.14
C THR A 65 -9.05 6.12 -5.27
N GLY A 66 -9.95 6.88 -5.87
CA GLY A 66 -10.77 7.77 -5.08
C GLY A 66 -11.34 8.91 -5.89
N ASN A 67 -12.17 9.68 -5.21
CA ASN A 67 -12.78 10.88 -5.79
C ASN A 67 -12.09 12.15 -5.32
N GLU A 68 -11.16 12.04 -4.43
CA GLU A 68 -10.53 13.19 -3.79
C GLU A 68 -9.11 13.36 -4.28
N ASP A 69 -8.63 14.56 -4.12
CA ASP A 69 -7.24 14.87 -4.38
C ASP A 69 -6.37 14.23 -3.29
N GLY A 70 -5.13 13.96 -3.63
CA GLY A 70 -4.18 13.45 -2.64
C GLY A 70 -3.57 12.11 -2.98
N ALA A 71 -3.79 11.60 -4.19
CA ALA A 71 -3.27 10.28 -4.57
C ALA A 71 -1.76 10.19 -4.42
N HIS A 72 -1.02 11.20 -4.86
CA HIS A 72 0.44 11.17 -4.76
C HIS A 72 0.90 11.14 -3.30
N HIS A 73 0.20 11.86 -2.45
CA HIS A 73 0.52 11.83 -1.02
C HIS A 73 0.31 10.43 -0.45
N VAL A 74 -0.82 9.80 -0.82
CA VAL A 74 -1.13 8.44 -0.37
C VAL A 74 -0.07 7.47 -0.87
N ILE A 75 0.32 7.58 -2.15
CA ILE A 75 1.37 6.75 -2.71
C ILE A 75 2.66 6.89 -1.91
N SER A 76 3.03 8.12 -1.58
CA SER A 76 4.25 8.38 -0.84
C SER A 76 4.20 7.78 0.57
N GLU A 77 3.07 7.95 1.26
CA GLU A 77 2.93 7.39 2.60
C GLU A 77 3.01 5.86 2.58
N VAL A 78 2.28 5.23 1.67
CA VAL A 78 2.24 3.78 1.63
C VAL A 78 3.57 3.21 1.17
N SER A 79 4.17 3.80 0.13
CA SER A 79 5.46 3.34 -0.35
C SER A 79 6.54 3.49 0.72
N GLY A 80 6.53 4.62 1.43
CA GLY A 80 7.48 4.84 2.51
C GLY A 80 7.35 3.82 3.62
N ALA A 81 6.11 3.52 4.00
CA ALA A 81 5.86 2.51 5.04
C ALA A 81 6.34 1.13 4.60
N LEU A 82 6.03 0.75 3.37
CA LEU A 82 6.45 -0.55 2.85
C LEU A 82 7.97 -0.64 2.73
N ASP A 83 8.61 0.45 2.32
CA ASP A 83 10.06 0.49 2.26
C ASP A 83 10.67 0.33 3.65
N ASP A 84 10.10 1.02 4.64
CA ASP A 84 10.55 0.89 6.03
C ASP A 84 10.45 -0.55 6.52
N ILE A 85 9.41 -1.26 6.12
CA ILE A 85 9.19 -2.65 6.53
C ILE A 85 10.20 -3.59 5.86
N GLY A 86 10.76 -3.18 4.75
CA GLY A 86 11.81 -3.98 4.10
C GLY A 86 11.51 -4.38 2.67
N PHE A 87 10.38 -3.94 2.12
CA PHE A 87 10.04 -4.24 0.73
C PHE A 87 10.90 -3.41 -0.22
N THR A 88 11.15 -3.96 -1.39
CA THR A 88 11.76 -3.22 -2.49
C THR A 88 10.66 -2.50 -3.25
N ILE A 89 10.80 -1.21 -3.44
CA ILE A 89 9.83 -0.41 -4.18
C ILE A 89 10.51 0.03 -5.48
N PRO A 90 10.20 -0.62 -6.61
CA PRO A 90 10.78 -0.20 -7.89
C PRO A 90 10.32 1.19 -8.27
N GLY A 91 11.10 1.88 -9.06
CA GLY A 91 10.71 3.18 -9.57
C GLY A 91 9.41 3.07 -10.34
N GLN A 92 8.50 3.99 -10.10
CA GLN A 92 7.20 4.04 -10.76
C GLN A 92 6.31 2.84 -10.47
N ALA A 93 6.52 2.17 -9.35
CA ALA A 93 5.69 1.01 -8.98
C ALA A 93 4.40 1.47 -8.33
N TRP A 94 3.65 2.31 -9.01
CA TRP A 94 2.38 2.82 -8.50
C TRP A 94 1.51 3.27 -9.65
N THR A 95 0.19 3.31 -9.37
CA THR A 95 -0.77 3.91 -10.28
C THR A 95 -1.94 4.43 -9.47
N TYR A 96 -2.72 5.32 -10.06
CA TYR A 96 -3.90 5.81 -9.37
C TYR A 96 -4.98 6.19 -10.38
N TRP A 97 -6.21 6.18 -9.87
CA TRP A 97 -7.37 6.66 -10.60
C TRP A 97 -8.09 7.65 -9.70
N ASN A 98 -8.29 8.87 -10.20
CA ASN A 98 -8.95 9.91 -9.42
C ASN A 98 -10.04 10.56 -10.30
N LYS A 99 -11.30 10.38 -9.88
CA LYS A 99 -12.42 10.92 -10.64
C LYS A 99 -12.74 12.36 -10.30
N GLY A 100 -12.21 12.88 -9.24
CA GLY A 100 -12.56 14.20 -8.75
C GLY A 100 -13.83 14.17 -7.90
N PRO A 101 -13.94 15.10 -6.96
CA PRO A 101 -15.06 15.11 -6.02
C PRO A 101 -16.41 15.28 -6.70
N GLY A 102 -17.39 14.50 -6.27
CA GLY A 102 -18.76 14.66 -6.69
C GLY A 102 -19.07 14.26 -8.10
N ARG A 103 -18.16 13.62 -8.78
CA ARG A 103 -18.42 13.25 -10.16
C ARG A 103 -18.95 11.85 -10.28
N GLY A 104 -19.90 11.72 -11.20
CA GLY A 104 -20.35 10.39 -11.56
C GLY A 104 -19.34 9.72 -12.39
N GLY A 105 -18.72 9.17 -12.71
CA GLY A 105 -17.66 8.46 -13.34
C GLY A 105 -17.63 8.43 -14.83
N THR A 106 -18.30 9.33 -15.46
CA THR A 106 -18.34 9.28 -16.92
C THR A 106 -17.17 9.96 -17.59
N THR A 107 -16.55 10.91 -16.91
CA THR A 107 -15.43 11.64 -17.46
C THR A 107 -14.19 11.27 -16.70
N PRO A 108 -13.24 10.64 -17.35
CA PRO A 108 -11.99 10.31 -16.66
C PRO A 108 -11.31 11.57 -16.21
N ASN A 109 -10.69 11.48 -15.08
CA ASN A 109 -9.84 12.54 -14.61
C ASN A 109 -8.59 12.51 -15.47
N ARG A 110 -8.26 13.61 -16.00
CA ARG A 110 -7.10 13.68 -16.87
C ARG A 110 -5.83 13.85 -16.12
N GLY A 111 -5.95 13.58 -14.97
CA GLY A 111 -4.81 13.70 -14.23
C GLY A 111 -4.52 15.04 -14.11
N GLY A 112 -5.10 14.87 -14.31
CA GLY A 112 -4.92 15.52 -14.42
C GLY A 112 -4.93 15.98 -15.38
N PRO A 113 -4.86 16.12 -15.59
CA PRO A 113 -5.01 16.75 -16.52
C PRO A 113 -5.14 16.31 -16.40
#